data_a047e420760c9376a1484036dda7fd23
#
_entry.id   a047e420760c9376a1484036dda7fd23
#
_cell.length_a   1.000
_cell.length_b   1.000
_cell.length_c   1.000
_cell.angle_alpha   90.00
_cell.angle_beta   90.00
_cell.angle_gamma   90.00
#
_symmetry.space_group_name_H-M   'P 1'
#
loop_
_entity.id
_entity.type
_entity.pdbx_description
1 polymer ?
#
loop_
_entity_poly.entity_id
_entity_poly.type
_entity_poly.pdbx_seq_one_letter_code
_entity_poly.pdbx_strand_id
1 'polypeptide(L)'
;MKKYIITALLAMFMLPNVFYSQTIKNIDEIAPFSEGLAAVRKGNQWGFINEEGTMVINFRNDIYWNKDADTSKKDISGVRFPMFNEGRCLITKKVEEGVPVFGFIDAKGNVVVEPQLLNVYPFKDGYTTGVLFEKSMKGENEFNLKIYEFKFHDVMMDTSGQMVEYFNKRDNIQMTKKRYQMPSIGVKQLSDGLVAVYTKDQGWEIRKITLNN
;
A
#
# COMPACT_ATOMS: atom_id res chain seq x y z
N MET A 1 10.00 -2.43 62.65
CA MET A 1 10.13 -1.65 61.39
C MET A 1 10.25 -2.52 60.15
N LYS A 2 11.10 -3.54 60.04
CA LYS A 2 11.27 -4.36 58.84
C LYS A 2 9.98 -5.09 58.37
N LYS A 3 9.09 -5.53 59.27
CA LYS A 3 7.83 -6.25 58.93
C LYS A 3 6.80 -5.33 58.22
N TYR A 4 6.72 -4.04 58.55
CA TYR A 4 5.79 -3.11 57.93
C TYR A 4 6.23 -2.67 56.53
N ILE A 5 7.54 -2.68 56.29
CA ILE A 5 8.11 -2.34 54.95
C ILE A 5 7.75 -3.44 53.94
N ILE A 6 7.82 -4.73 54.34
CA ILE A 6 7.46 -5.85 53.47
C ILE A 6 5.98 -5.86 53.15
N THR A 7 5.12 -5.53 54.13
CA THR A 7 3.66 -5.47 53.92
C THR A 7 3.28 -4.28 53.01
N ALA A 8 3.95 -3.15 53.14
CA ALA A 8 3.75 -2.00 52.25
C ALA A 8 4.23 -2.28 50.81
N LEU A 9 5.34 -3.00 50.62
CA LEU A 9 5.80 -3.44 49.31
C LEU A 9 4.84 -4.43 48.64
N LEU A 10 4.27 -5.36 49.39
CA LEU A 10 3.29 -6.32 48.88
C LEU A 10 1.96 -5.65 48.49
N ALA A 11 1.52 -4.61 49.22
CA ALA A 11 0.31 -3.84 48.91
C ALA A 11 0.46 -3.00 47.66
N MET A 12 1.69 -2.58 47.29
CA MET A 12 1.98 -1.79 46.10
C MET A 12 1.88 -2.64 44.81
N PHE A 13 2.01 -3.97 44.91
CA PHE A 13 1.80 -4.91 43.78
C PHE A 13 0.33 -5.29 43.55
N MET A 14 -0.58 -4.91 44.45
CA MET A 14 -2.04 -5.21 44.34
C MET A 14 -2.85 -4.02 43.83
N LEU A 15 -2.21 -2.95 43.35
CA LEU A 15 -2.96 -1.89 42.67
C LEU A 15 -3.51 -2.46 41.36
N PRO A 16 -4.84 -2.48 41.16
CA PRO A 16 -5.39 -2.90 39.88
C PRO A 16 -4.82 -1.96 38.81
N ASN A 17 -4.18 -2.57 37.80
CA ASN A 17 -3.85 -1.83 36.60
C ASN A 17 -5.18 -1.36 36.00
N VAL A 18 -5.54 -0.11 36.23
CA VAL A 18 -6.68 0.52 35.56
C VAL A 18 -6.23 0.75 34.12
N PHE A 19 -6.44 -0.27 33.29
CA PHE A 19 -6.34 -0.10 31.85
C PHE A 19 -7.46 0.87 31.44
N TYR A 20 -7.10 2.11 31.21
CA TYR A 20 -8.00 3.05 30.56
C TYR A 20 -8.22 2.51 29.14
N SER A 21 -9.35 1.87 28.94
CA SER A 21 -9.83 1.56 27.59
C SER A 21 -9.97 2.87 26.83
N GLN A 22 -9.13 3.06 25.84
CA GLN A 22 -9.15 4.23 24.99
C GLN A 22 -10.39 4.15 24.11
N THR A 23 -11.47 4.86 24.46
CA THR A 23 -12.67 4.89 23.63
C THR A 23 -12.46 5.85 22.46
N ILE A 24 -12.37 5.32 21.27
CA ILE A 24 -12.32 6.11 20.04
C ILE A 24 -13.76 6.49 19.67
N LYS A 25 -14.06 7.77 19.61
CA LYS A 25 -15.40 8.30 19.32
C LYS A 25 -15.46 8.97 17.96
N ASN A 26 -16.68 9.15 17.44
CA ASN A 26 -16.96 9.82 16.16
C ASN A 26 -16.28 9.14 14.98
N ILE A 27 -16.40 7.82 14.91
CA ILE A 27 -15.97 6.99 13.79
C ILE A 27 -17.13 6.86 12.80
N ASP A 28 -16.86 7.12 11.53
CA ASP A 28 -17.86 7.04 10.45
C ASP A 28 -17.96 5.63 9.86
N GLU A 29 -16.85 4.89 9.85
CA GLU A 29 -16.79 3.57 9.22
C GLU A 29 -15.68 2.71 9.86
N ILE A 30 -15.93 1.42 9.96
CA ILE A 30 -14.98 0.42 10.49
C ILE A 30 -14.89 -0.71 9.48
N ALA A 31 -13.68 -1.00 9.01
CA ALA A 31 -13.40 -2.13 8.13
C ALA A 31 -13.22 -3.43 8.94
N PRO A 32 -13.39 -4.59 8.30
CA PRO A 32 -13.02 -5.86 8.91
C PRO A 32 -11.55 -5.91 9.33
N PHE A 33 -11.25 -6.72 10.36
CA PHE A 33 -9.87 -7.01 10.74
C PHE A 33 -9.13 -7.78 9.64
N SER A 34 -7.89 -7.39 9.41
CA SER A 34 -6.93 -8.09 8.56
C SER A 34 -5.56 -8.00 9.21
N GLU A 35 -4.90 -9.14 9.39
CA GLU A 35 -3.58 -9.23 10.03
C GLU A 35 -3.50 -8.53 11.40
N GLY A 36 -4.56 -8.68 12.23
CA GLY A 36 -4.65 -8.09 13.56
C GLY A 36 -4.94 -6.58 13.60
N LEU A 37 -5.19 -5.95 12.46
CA LEU A 37 -5.51 -4.52 12.33
C LEU A 37 -6.85 -4.31 11.63
N ALA A 38 -7.64 -3.35 12.13
CA ALA A 38 -8.86 -2.88 11.48
C ALA A 38 -8.74 -1.40 11.13
N ALA A 39 -9.09 -1.04 9.90
CA ALA A 39 -9.14 0.35 9.49
C ALA A 39 -10.39 1.03 10.06
N VAL A 40 -10.22 2.24 10.59
CA VAL A 40 -11.30 3.10 11.09
C VAL A 40 -11.25 4.45 10.38
N ARG A 41 -12.42 4.95 9.95
CA ARG A 41 -12.52 6.19 9.19
C ARG A 41 -13.14 7.30 10.03
N LYS A 42 -12.56 8.49 9.86
CA LYS A 42 -13.11 9.74 10.38
C LYS A 42 -13.00 10.83 9.32
N GLY A 43 -14.12 11.28 8.79
CA GLY A 43 -14.14 12.17 7.62
C GLY A 43 -13.49 11.51 6.41
N ASN A 44 -12.46 12.14 5.88
CA ASN A 44 -11.68 11.64 4.74
C ASN A 44 -10.37 10.92 5.16
N GLN A 45 -10.17 10.68 6.45
CA GLN A 45 -8.96 10.07 6.98
C GLN A 45 -9.23 8.67 7.49
N TRP A 46 -8.26 7.78 7.28
CA TRP A 46 -8.25 6.45 7.85
C TRP A 46 -7.11 6.30 8.85
N GLY A 47 -7.35 5.60 9.92
CA GLY A 47 -6.37 5.11 10.88
C GLY A 47 -6.56 3.62 11.11
N PHE A 48 -5.71 3.01 11.91
CA PHE A 48 -5.81 1.58 12.21
C PHE A 48 -5.79 1.33 13.72
N ILE A 49 -6.65 0.43 14.16
CA ILE A 49 -6.71 -0.09 15.52
C ILE A 49 -6.30 -1.56 15.54
N ASN A 50 -5.75 -1.99 16.67
CA ASN A 50 -5.51 -3.41 16.95
C ASN A 50 -6.75 -4.07 17.59
N GLU A 51 -6.67 -5.36 17.89
CA GLU A 51 -7.76 -6.14 18.49
C GLU A 51 -8.14 -5.68 19.91
N GLU A 52 -7.23 -4.99 20.62
CA GLU A 52 -7.52 -4.35 21.93
C GLU A 52 -8.22 -2.99 21.78
N GLY A 53 -8.51 -2.55 20.56
CA GLY A 53 -9.13 -1.25 20.28
C GLY A 53 -8.18 -0.06 20.44
N THR A 54 -6.86 -0.29 20.47
CA THR A 54 -5.86 0.76 20.57
C THR A 54 -5.46 1.26 19.18
N MET A 55 -5.37 2.58 19.02
CA MET A 55 -4.89 3.19 17.77
C MET A 55 -3.41 2.85 17.56
N VAL A 56 -3.11 2.13 16.47
CA VAL A 56 -1.74 1.76 16.07
C VAL A 56 -1.20 2.74 15.02
N ILE A 57 -2.05 3.10 14.06
CA ILE A 57 -1.71 4.10 13.03
C ILE A 57 -2.72 5.24 13.15
N ASN A 58 -2.23 6.45 13.43
CA ASN A 58 -3.06 7.64 13.55
C ASN A 58 -3.77 7.95 12.23
N PHE A 59 -4.87 8.72 12.32
CA PHE A 59 -5.61 9.17 11.15
C PHE A 59 -4.72 9.92 10.16
N ARG A 60 -4.77 9.48 8.90
CA ARG A 60 -4.01 10.05 7.78
C ARG A 60 -4.88 10.07 6.52
N ASN A 61 -4.56 10.95 5.57
CA ASN A 61 -5.38 11.22 4.39
C ASN A 61 -4.86 10.56 3.11
N ASP A 62 -3.75 9.84 3.19
CA ASP A 62 -3.11 9.16 2.07
C ASP A 62 -3.42 7.66 1.98
N ILE A 63 -4.15 7.10 2.94
CA ILE A 63 -4.61 5.69 2.86
C ILE A 63 -5.59 5.55 1.70
N TYR A 64 -5.31 4.58 0.83
CA TYR A 64 -6.16 4.34 -0.33
C TYR A 64 -7.39 3.51 0.02
N TRP A 65 -8.52 3.92 -0.51
CA TRP A 65 -9.80 3.22 -0.48
C TRP A 65 -10.73 3.76 -1.58
N ASN A 66 -11.73 2.98 -1.97
CA ASN A 66 -12.72 3.40 -2.93
C ASN A 66 -14.11 2.90 -2.50
N LYS A 67 -15.01 3.81 -2.12
CA LYS A 67 -16.38 3.44 -1.71
C LYS A 67 -17.17 2.74 -2.82
N ASP A 68 -16.84 3.02 -4.07
CA ASP A 68 -17.48 2.47 -5.27
C ASP A 68 -16.62 1.37 -5.92
N ALA A 69 -15.79 0.67 -5.13
CA ALA A 69 -14.90 -0.36 -5.61
C ALA A 69 -15.67 -1.54 -6.23
N ASP A 70 -15.18 -2.02 -7.36
CA ASP A 70 -15.62 -3.29 -7.95
C ASP A 70 -14.87 -4.45 -7.27
N THR A 71 -15.45 -5.00 -6.22
CA THR A 71 -14.82 -6.06 -5.41
C THR A 71 -14.56 -7.37 -6.17
N SER A 72 -15.01 -7.50 -7.41
CA SER A 72 -14.63 -8.61 -8.29
C SER A 72 -13.21 -8.44 -8.87
N LYS A 73 -12.67 -7.23 -8.84
CA LYS A 73 -11.30 -6.92 -9.27
C LYS A 73 -10.32 -7.24 -8.15
N LYS A 74 -9.11 -7.66 -8.57
CA LYS A 74 -8.02 -8.01 -7.64
C LYS A 74 -7.00 -6.89 -7.48
N ASP A 75 -7.01 -5.90 -8.38
CA ASP A 75 -6.14 -4.74 -8.33
C ASP A 75 -6.74 -3.61 -7.45
N ILE A 76 -6.16 -2.42 -7.50
CA ILE A 76 -6.63 -1.26 -6.72
C ILE A 76 -8.10 -0.92 -6.97
N SER A 77 -8.69 -1.29 -8.12
CA SER A 77 -10.11 -1.03 -8.41
C SER A 77 -11.05 -1.80 -7.47
N GLY A 78 -10.58 -2.91 -6.90
CA GLY A 78 -11.34 -3.76 -5.99
C GLY A 78 -11.21 -3.37 -4.51
N VAL A 79 -10.38 -2.40 -4.17
CA VAL A 79 -10.09 -2.04 -2.77
C VAL A 79 -11.20 -1.17 -2.19
N ARG A 80 -12.19 -1.81 -1.56
CA ARG A 80 -13.32 -1.15 -0.88
C ARG A 80 -12.90 -0.54 0.45
N PHE A 81 -12.09 -1.26 1.22
CA PHE A 81 -11.56 -0.86 2.51
C PHE A 81 -10.04 -0.97 2.54
N PRO A 82 -9.36 -0.09 3.30
CA PRO A 82 -7.95 -0.29 3.58
C PRO A 82 -7.75 -1.60 4.36
N MET A 83 -6.82 -2.41 3.90
CA MET A 83 -6.48 -3.69 4.52
C MET A 83 -4.98 -3.93 4.44
N PHE A 84 -4.44 -4.61 5.44
CA PHE A 84 -3.08 -5.12 5.38
C PHE A 84 -3.05 -6.48 4.66
N ASN A 85 -2.07 -6.65 3.79
CA ASN A 85 -1.75 -7.90 3.11
C ASN A 85 -0.23 -8.07 3.20
N GLU A 86 0.21 -9.10 3.89
CA GLU A 86 1.63 -9.37 4.18
C GLU A 86 2.35 -8.17 4.80
N GLY A 87 1.69 -7.54 5.78
CA GLY A 87 2.18 -6.39 6.50
C GLY A 87 2.24 -5.10 5.68
N ARG A 88 1.54 -5.03 4.54
CA ARG A 88 1.53 -3.85 3.64
C ARG A 88 0.12 -3.34 3.39
N CYS A 89 -0.07 -2.04 3.50
CA CYS A 89 -1.34 -1.37 3.21
C CYS A 89 -1.13 -0.28 2.16
N LEU A 90 -2.08 -0.16 1.23
CA LEU A 90 -2.02 0.79 0.12
C LEU A 90 -2.16 2.24 0.59
N ILE A 91 -1.28 3.07 0.06
CA ILE A 91 -1.37 4.53 0.13
C ILE A 91 -1.38 5.12 -1.28
N THR A 92 -1.83 6.36 -1.38
CA THR A 92 -1.91 7.07 -2.67
C THR A 92 -1.50 8.52 -2.53
N LYS A 93 -0.92 9.04 -3.58
CA LYS A 93 -0.76 10.49 -3.81
C LYS A 93 -1.13 10.84 -5.24
N LYS A 94 -1.36 12.11 -5.50
CA LYS A 94 -1.58 12.62 -6.87
C LYS A 94 -0.29 13.20 -7.42
N VAL A 95 0.04 12.81 -8.65
CA VAL A 95 1.15 13.37 -9.42
C VAL A 95 0.62 13.92 -10.73
N GLU A 96 1.40 14.66 -11.48
CA GLU A 96 1.01 15.24 -12.77
C GLU A 96 -0.48 15.64 -12.80
N GLU A 97 -0.92 16.63 -13.14
CA GLU A 97 -2.34 17.08 -13.24
C GLU A 97 -3.39 16.28 -12.41
N GLY A 98 -2.98 15.59 -11.36
CA GLY A 98 -3.89 14.85 -10.47
C GLY A 98 -4.06 13.35 -10.75
N VAL A 99 -3.16 12.75 -11.53
CA VAL A 99 -3.10 11.28 -11.73
C VAL A 99 -2.72 10.59 -10.41
N PRO A 100 -3.51 9.61 -9.93
CA PRO A 100 -3.17 8.89 -8.71
C PRO A 100 -2.03 7.91 -8.96
N VAL A 101 -1.10 7.85 -8.01
CA VAL A 101 -0.08 6.81 -7.90
C VAL A 101 -0.14 6.17 -6.54
N PHE A 102 0.27 4.92 -6.45
CA PHE A 102 0.11 4.07 -5.29
C PHE A 102 1.46 3.60 -4.75
N GLY A 103 1.51 3.42 -3.46
CA GLY A 103 2.64 2.89 -2.71
C GLY A 103 2.14 2.10 -1.51
N PHE A 104 3.03 1.81 -0.56
CA PHE A 104 2.66 0.99 0.60
C PHE A 104 3.30 1.51 1.89
N ILE A 105 2.57 1.34 2.98
CA ILE A 105 3.05 1.48 4.35
C ILE A 105 3.17 0.12 5.03
N ASP A 106 4.00 0.07 6.07
CA ASP A 106 4.06 -1.04 7.02
C ASP A 106 2.98 -0.95 8.11
N ALA A 107 2.90 -1.98 8.96
CA ALA A 107 1.96 -2.03 10.09
C ALA A 107 2.23 -0.99 11.19
N LYS A 108 3.35 -0.25 11.11
CA LYS A 108 3.67 0.89 12.00
C LYS A 108 3.30 2.23 11.37
N GLY A 109 2.87 2.24 10.10
CA GLY A 109 2.52 3.43 9.35
C GLY A 109 3.68 4.11 8.63
N ASN A 110 4.88 3.48 8.59
CA ASN A 110 6.02 3.99 7.82
C ASN A 110 5.85 3.67 6.35
N VAL A 111 6.24 4.60 5.48
CA VAL A 111 6.26 4.37 4.03
C VAL A 111 7.39 3.40 3.71
N VAL A 112 7.05 2.26 3.11
CA VAL A 112 8.00 1.24 2.63
C VAL A 112 8.18 1.34 1.12
N VAL A 113 7.08 1.57 0.41
CA VAL A 113 7.10 1.80 -1.04
C VAL A 113 6.55 3.19 -1.30
N GLU A 114 7.40 4.08 -1.79
CA GLU A 114 6.96 5.41 -2.21
C GLU A 114 5.91 5.31 -3.32
N PRO A 115 4.85 6.15 -3.28
CA PRO A 115 3.82 6.10 -4.30
C PRO A 115 4.37 6.45 -5.69
N GLN A 116 4.51 5.42 -6.53
CA GLN A 116 5.01 5.46 -7.90
C GLN A 116 4.38 4.42 -8.82
N LEU A 117 3.41 3.66 -8.34
CA LEU A 117 2.71 2.64 -9.14
C LEU A 117 1.39 3.20 -9.67
N LEU A 118 1.09 3.02 -10.95
CA LEU A 118 -0.17 3.44 -11.56
C LEU A 118 -1.30 2.44 -11.33
N ASN A 119 -0.97 1.18 -11.13
CA ASN A 119 -1.84 0.10 -10.72
C ASN A 119 -1.00 -1.00 -10.06
N VAL A 120 -1.57 -1.72 -9.10
CA VAL A 120 -0.83 -2.74 -8.36
C VAL A 120 -1.81 -3.74 -7.74
N TYR A 121 -1.39 -4.99 -7.60
CA TYR A 121 -2.07 -5.99 -6.79
C TYR A 121 -1.69 -5.86 -5.31
N PRO A 122 -2.50 -6.34 -4.36
CA PRO A 122 -2.05 -6.58 -2.99
C PRO A 122 -0.86 -7.55 -2.97
N PHE A 123 -0.03 -7.45 -1.94
CA PHE A 123 1.05 -8.41 -1.71
C PHE A 123 0.48 -9.82 -1.50
N LYS A 124 1.17 -10.81 -2.06
CA LYS A 124 0.86 -12.21 -1.92
C LYS A 124 2.11 -13.06 -2.13
N ASP A 125 2.37 -14.01 -1.22
CA ASP A 125 3.54 -14.90 -1.25
C ASP A 125 4.86 -14.12 -1.35
N GLY A 126 5.00 -13.03 -0.56
CA GLY A 126 6.19 -12.18 -0.49
C GLY A 126 6.33 -11.12 -1.59
N TYR A 127 5.45 -11.09 -2.58
CA TYR A 127 5.62 -10.25 -3.78
C TYR A 127 4.33 -9.55 -4.20
N THR A 128 4.49 -8.50 -4.98
CA THR A 128 3.40 -7.89 -5.75
C THR A 128 3.83 -7.57 -7.17
N THR A 129 2.87 -7.45 -8.08
CA THR A 129 3.10 -6.98 -9.45
C THR A 129 2.28 -5.73 -9.72
N GLY A 130 2.82 -4.82 -10.52
CA GLY A 130 2.17 -3.55 -10.81
C GLY A 130 2.74 -2.87 -12.05
N VAL A 131 2.22 -1.67 -12.32
CA VAL A 131 2.72 -0.79 -13.39
C VAL A 131 3.46 0.37 -12.76
N LEU A 132 4.77 0.36 -12.87
CA LEU A 132 5.67 1.41 -12.36
C LEU A 132 5.61 2.65 -13.26
N PHE A 133 5.61 3.82 -12.65
CA PHE A 133 5.76 5.12 -13.28
C PHE A 133 7.04 5.79 -12.79
N GLU A 134 7.88 6.17 -13.72
CA GLU A 134 9.11 6.92 -13.44
C GLU A 134 9.11 8.23 -14.25
N LYS A 135 9.48 9.31 -13.58
CA LYS A 135 9.67 10.63 -14.18
C LYS A 135 11.12 11.07 -14.04
N SER A 136 11.79 11.35 -15.14
CA SER A 136 13.16 11.86 -15.15
C SER A 136 13.25 13.17 -15.92
N MET A 137 14.01 14.12 -15.38
CA MET A 137 14.33 15.36 -16.09
C MET A 137 15.40 15.09 -17.14
N LYS A 138 15.15 15.50 -18.39
CA LYS A 138 16.08 15.34 -19.53
C LYS A 138 16.86 16.59 -19.87
N GLY A 139 16.42 17.75 -19.40
CA GLY A 139 17.05 19.03 -19.71
C GLY A 139 16.02 20.15 -19.76
N GLU A 140 16.41 21.23 -20.35
CA GLU A 140 15.58 22.42 -20.62
C GLU A 140 15.56 22.73 -22.11
N ASN A 141 14.45 23.28 -22.60
CA ASN A 141 14.37 23.77 -23.97
C ASN A 141 14.92 25.20 -24.09
N GLU A 142 14.89 25.75 -25.28
CA GLU A 142 15.37 27.12 -25.60
C GLU A 142 14.63 28.22 -24.78
N PHE A 143 13.48 27.93 -24.22
CA PHE A 143 12.68 28.82 -23.36
C PHE A 143 12.88 28.55 -21.88
N ASN A 144 13.91 27.81 -21.46
CA ASN A 144 14.18 27.38 -20.07
C ASN A 144 13.05 26.56 -19.46
N LEU A 145 12.22 25.87 -20.26
CA LEU A 145 11.20 24.98 -19.80
C LEU A 145 11.79 23.58 -19.62
N LYS A 146 11.55 22.99 -18.44
CA LYS A 146 12.02 21.64 -18.11
C LYS A 146 11.35 20.59 -18.98
N ILE A 147 12.17 19.75 -19.59
CA ILE A 147 11.71 18.59 -20.37
C ILE A 147 11.78 17.36 -19.48
N TYR A 148 10.67 16.63 -19.39
CA TYR A 148 10.59 15.39 -18.63
C TYR A 148 10.32 14.21 -19.56
N GLU A 149 10.95 13.08 -19.23
CA GLU A 149 10.65 11.78 -19.81
C GLU A 149 9.84 10.96 -18.81
N PHE A 150 8.80 10.32 -19.29
CA PHE A 150 8.00 9.35 -18.53
C PHE A 150 8.32 7.94 -19.01
N LYS A 151 8.58 7.04 -18.06
CA LYS A 151 8.78 5.62 -18.33
C LYS A 151 7.78 4.81 -17.55
N PHE A 152 7.33 3.75 -18.16
CA PHE A 152 6.35 2.85 -17.57
C PHE A 152 6.79 1.41 -17.80
N HIS A 153 6.74 0.60 -16.75
CA HIS A 153 7.11 -0.82 -16.81
C HIS A 153 6.13 -1.67 -16.03
N ASP A 154 5.79 -2.83 -16.55
CA ASP A 154 5.27 -3.89 -15.71
C ASP A 154 6.42 -4.39 -14.84
N VAL A 155 6.19 -4.47 -13.52
CA VAL A 155 7.23 -4.83 -12.53
C VAL A 155 6.73 -5.85 -11.53
N MET A 156 7.67 -6.53 -10.89
CA MET A 156 7.47 -7.30 -9.68
C MET A 156 8.38 -6.73 -8.58
N MET A 157 7.85 -6.60 -7.37
CA MET A 157 8.62 -6.16 -6.21
C MET A 157 8.33 -7.03 -5.00
N ASP A 158 9.28 -7.07 -4.07
CA ASP A 158 9.13 -7.73 -2.78
C ASP A 158 8.49 -6.82 -1.71
N THR A 159 8.22 -7.37 -0.54
CA THR A 159 7.63 -6.63 0.58
C THR A 159 8.51 -5.50 1.12
N SER A 160 9.81 -5.47 0.84
CA SER A 160 10.69 -4.35 1.18
C SER A 160 10.59 -3.17 0.21
N GLY A 161 9.91 -3.37 -0.93
CA GLY A 161 9.81 -2.41 -2.03
C GLY A 161 10.96 -2.52 -3.03
N GLN A 162 11.83 -3.53 -2.90
CA GLN A 162 12.88 -3.78 -3.87
C GLN A 162 12.28 -4.37 -5.15
N MET A 163 12.70 -3.82 -6.31
CA MET A 163 12.31 -4.36 -7.61
C MET A 163 13.03 -5.69 -7.84
N VAL A 164 12.23 -6.74 -8.03
CA VAL A 164 12.71 -8.10 -8.31
C VAL A 164 12.91 -8.28 -9.81
N GLU A 165 11.96 -7.80 -10.62
CA GLU A 165 12.00 -7.97 -12.07
C GLU A 165 11.29 -6.82 -12.77
N TYR A 166 11.86 -6.39 -13.91
CA TYR A 166 11.25 -5.50 -14.90
C TYR A 166 10.85 -6.33 -16.11
N PHE A 167 9.57 -6.28 -16.47
CA PHE A 167 9.05 -7.04 -17.61
C PHE A 167 8.91 -6.16 -18.85
N ASN A 168 7.70 -5.83 -19.22
CA ASN A 168 7.43 -5.08 -20.42
C ASN A 168 7.52 -3.58 -20.19
N LYS A 169 8.20 -2.87 -21.09
CA LYS A 169 8.01 -1.43 -21.22
C LYS A 169 6.60 -1.16 -21.73
N ARG A 170 5.94 -0.20 -21.12
CA ARG A 170 4.59 0.23 -21.52
C ARG A 170 4.68 1.58 -22.21
N ASP A 171 4.03 1.70 -23.34
CA ASP A 171 3.94 2.93 -24.09
C ASP A 171 2.53 3.53 -24.04
N ASN A 172 2.39 4.78 -24.43
CA ASN A 172 1.11 5.48 -24.62
C ASN A 172 0.24 5.67 -23.37
N ILE A 173 0.81 5.63 -22.16
CA ILE A 173 0.07 6.01 -20.95
C ILE A 173 0.06 7.54 -20.85
N GLN A 174 -1.12 8.12 -20.91
CA GLN A 174 -1.31 9.56 -20.85
C GLN A 174 -1.39 10.04 -19.41
N MET A 175 -0.43 10.86 -18.96
CA MET A 175 -0.33 11.36 -17.57
C MET A 175 -1.05 12.70 -17.38
N THR A 176 -2.19 12.91 -18.04
CA THR A 176 -3.04 14.09 -17.86
C THR A 176 -4.41 13.68 -17.34
N LYS A 177 -4.97 14.44 -16.40
CA LYS A 177 -6.26 14.14 -15.75
C LYS A 177 -7.38 13.79 -16.74
N LYS A 178 -7.42 14.46 -17.89
CA LYS A 178 -8.50 14.26 -18.90
C LYS A 178 -8.32 12.97 -19.72
N ARG A 179 -7.08 12.48 -19.87
CA ARG A 179 -6.78 11.36 -20.76
C ARG A 179 -6.24 10.13 -20.02
N TYR A 180 -5.95 10.27 -18.74
CA TYR A 180 -5.47 9.16 -17.94
C TYR A 180 -6.51 8.05 -17.87
N GLN A 181 -6.08 6.87 -18.22
CA GLN A 181 -6.79 5.63 -17.98
C GLN A 181 -5.85 4.72 -17.21
N MET A 182 -6.34 4.18 -16.10
CA MET A 182 -5.55 3.27 -15.29
C MET A 182 -5.12 2.06 -16.12
N PRO A 183 -3.81 1.78 -16.25
CA PRO A 183 -3.34 0.66 -17.03
C PRO A 183 -3.69 -0.67 -16.37
N SER A 184 -4.06 -1.67 -17.17
CA SER A 184 -4.15 -3.05 -16.69
C SER A 184 -2.74 -3.57 -16.37
N ILE A 185 -2.62 -4.43 -15.38
CA ILE A 185 -1.34 -5.06 -15.00
C ILE A 185 -1.08 -6.23 -15.97
N GLY A 186 0.05 -6.17 -16.67
CA GLY A 186 0.47 -7.16 -17.66
C GLY A 186 1.19 -8.37 -17.07
N VAL A 187 1.34 -8.46 -15.76
CA VAL A 187 2.04 -9.56 -15.08
C VAL A 187 1.18 -10.13 -13.97
N LYS A 188 1.13 -11.44 -13.85
CA LYS A 188 0.43 -12.16 -12.78
C LYS A 188 1.37 -13.19 -12.18
N GLN A 189 1.54 -13.16 -10.87
CA GLN A 189 2.20 -14.23 -10.13
C GLN A 189 1.30 -15.47 -10.14
N LEU A 190 1.86 -16.61 -10.52
CA LEU A 190 1.17 -17.91 -10.54
C LEU A 190 1.57 -18.76 -9.34
N SER A 191 2.87 -18.80 -9.04
CA SER A 191 3.49 -19.45 -7.87
C SER A 191 4.88 -18.89 -7.68
N ASP A 192 5.64 -19.40 -6.71
CA ASP A 192 7.04 -19.02 -6.49
C ASP A 192 7.87 -19.20 -7.76
N GLY A 193 8.46 -18.11 -8.23
CA GLY A 193 9.30 -18.10 -9.43
C GLY A 193 8.56 -18.37 -10.74
N LEU A 194 7.22 -18.41 -10.76
CA LEU A 194 6.44 -18.59 -11.98
C LEU A 194 5.47 -17.44 -12.18
N VAL A 195 5.56 -16.76 -13.32
CA VAL A 195 4.72 -15.61 -13.68
C VAL A 195 4.09 -15.80 -15.06
N ALA A 196 2.89 -15.24 -15.23
CA ALA A 196 2.31 -15.03 -16.54
C ALA A 196 2.55 -13.58 -16.96
N VAL A 197 3.11 -13.36 -18.14
CA VAL A 197 3.42 -12.04 -18.70
C VAL A 197 2.61 -11.87 -19.99
N TYR A 198 1.87 -10.76 -20.08
CA TYR A 198 1.11 -10.43 -21.27
C TYR A 198 1.95 -9.60 -22.24
N THR A 199 2.05 -10.06 -23.47
CA THR A 199 2.64 -9.29 -24.58
C THR A 199 1.56 -9.01 -25.63
N LYS A 200 1.65 -7.86 -26.28
CA LYS A 200 0.63 -7.44 -27.25
C LYS A 200 0.55 -8.37 -28.46
N ASP A 201 1.70 -8.93 -28.86
CA ASP A 201 1.82 -9.71 -30.08
C ASP A 201 1.55 -11.20 -29.87
N GLN A 202 1.79 -11.74 -28.66
CA GLN A 202 1.74 -13.18 -28.38
C GLN A 202 0.69 -13.55 -27.31
N GLY A 203 0.07 -12.54 -26.65
CA GLY A 203 -0.86 -12.80 -25.55
C GLY A 203 -0.14 -13.13 -24.24
N TRP A 204 -0.68 -14.08 -23.47
CA TRP A 204 -0.10 -14.52 -22.21
C TRP A 204 0.98 -15.56 -22.40
N GLU A 205 2.16 -15.31 -21.87
CA GLU A 205 3.28 -16.24 -21.80
C GLU A 205 3.55 -16.63 -20.35
N ILE A 206 3.95 -17.86 -20.11
CA ILE A 206 4.41 -18.31 -18.78
C ILE A 206 5.94 -18.26 -18.76
N ARG A 207 6.49 -17.52 -17.78
CA ARG A 207 7.93 -17.36 -17.60
C ARG A 207 8.35 -17.81 -16.19
N LYS A 208 9.52 -18.45 -16.12
CA LYS A 208 10.19 -18.75 -14.87
C LYS A 208 11.14 -17.60 -14.55
N ILE A 209 11.09 -17.09 -13.32
CA ILE A 209 11.98 -16.07 -12.81
C ILE A 209 12.76 -16.60 -11.61
N THR A 210 13.95 -16.05 -11.38
CA THR A 210 14.73 -16.38 -10.18
C THR A 210 14.38 -15.38 -9.08
N LEU A 211 13.81 -15.86 -7.99
CA LEU A 211 13.58 -15.07 -6.81
C LEU A 211 14.81 -15.18 -5.89
N ASN A 212 15.38 -14.04 -5.49
CA ASN A 212 16.47 -14.02 -4.51
C ASN A 212 15.81 -14.14 -3.13
N ASN A 213 15.92 -15.30 -2.53
CA ASN A 213 15.52 -15.57 -1.15
C ASN A 213 16.54 -15.01 -0.17
#